data_e42ad1b86c1b229ababf83c00bba9f80
#
_entry.id   e42ad1b86c1b229ababf83c00bba9f80
#
_cell.length_a   1.000
_cell.length_b   1.000
_cell.length_c   1.000
_cell.angle_alpha   90.00
_cell.angle_beta   90.00
_cell.angle_gamma   90.00
#
_symmetry.space_group_name_H-M   'P 1'
#
loop_
_entity.id
_entity.type
_entity.pdbx_description
1 polymer ?
#
loop_
_entity_poly.entity_id
_entity_poly.type
_entity_poly.pdbx_seq_one_letter_code
_entity_poly.pdbx_strand_id
1 'polypeptide(L)'
;MDGGPPDSGKFAEDEALSSARTDACLTGGAEEILTMDYEKVFQDAVDKVKAEGRYRVFAHLERHAGNFPHATRHHEDGTSSEVVVWCSNDYLGQAQNKEVIAALAEAGARMGVGSGGTRNIAGTTYLHAELEQELADLHGKEAALLFTSGYVSNDAAISTIAQLMPDCVIISDELNHASMIAGIRHSGCDKRIYRHNDVAHLEEILQSLPKSAPKMIAFESVYSMDGDIAPMAAICDLADKYGAMTYLDEVHAVGLYGERGGGISERDGVADRITVIEGTLAKAFGLMGGYISGS
;
A
#
# COMPACT_ATOMS: atom_id res chain seq x y z
N MET A 1 -35.60 12.63 36.72
CA MET A 1 -35.60 13.56 35.57
C MET A 1 -35.65 12.70 34.34
N ASP A 2 -36.77 12.78 33.68
CA ASP A 2 -37.25 11.95 32.60
C ASP A 2 -36.40 12.08 31.33
N GLY A 3 -35.99 10.97 30.78
CA GLY A 3 -35.48 10.83 29.42
C GLY A 3 -36.21 9.71 28.73
N GLY A 4 -37.33 10.03 28.05
CA GLY A 4 -38.10 9.09 27.26
C GLY A 4 -37.33 8.54 26.04
N PRO A 5 -37.76 7.37 25.48
CA PRO A 5 -37.10 6.72 24.35
C PRO A 5 -37.32 7.51 23.05
N PRO A 6 -36.38 7.41 22.07
CA PRO A 6 -36.54 8.10 20.79
C PRO A 6 -37.60 7.45 19.90
N ASP A 7 -38.30 8.32 19.22
CA ASP A 7 -39.40 8.20 18.29
C ASP A 7 -39.19 7.09 17.20
N SER A 8 -40.16 6.16 17.15
CA SER A 8 -40.29 5.04 16.22
C SER A 8 -41.05 5.40 14.93
N GLY A 9 -40.80 6.56 14.34
CA GLY A 9 -41.59 7.15 13.27
C GLY A 9 -40.98 7.16 11.87
N LYS A 10 -40.25 6.12 11.42
CA LYS A 10 -39.71 6.07 10.02
C LYS A 10 -39.73 4.71 9.33
N PHE A 11 -40.65 3.82 9.68
CA PHE A 11 -40.80 2.53 8.96
C PHE A 11 -42.18 2.28 8.37
N ALA A 12 -42.95 3.31 8.05
CA ALA A 12 -44.33 3.19 7.60
C ALA A 12 -44.63 3.69 6.17
N GLU A 13 -43.61 3.94 5.32
CA GLU A 13 -43.86 4.42 3.94
C GLU A 13 -43.44 3.48 2.82
N ASP A 14 -42.92 2.26 3.08
CA ASP A 14 -42.51 1.32 2.06
C ASP A 14 -43.53 0.19 1.75
N GLU A 15 -44.70 0.14 2.38
CA GLU A 15 -45.73 -0.90 2.07
C GLU A 15 -46.74 -0.50 0.96
N ALA A 16 -46.69 0.69 0.40
CA ALA A 16 -47.68 1.15 -0.57
C ALA A 16 -47.29 0.91 -2.06
N LEU A 17 -46.12 0.35 -2.33
CA LEU A 17 -45.63 0.07 -3.72
C LEU A 17 -45.65 -1.39 -4.12
N SER A 18 -46.16 -2.31 -3.28
CA SER A 18 -46.18 -3.76 -3.54
C SER A 18 -47.48 -4.31 -4.13
N SER A 19 -48.54 -3.50 -4.35
CA SER A 19 -49.85 -4.04 -4.77
C SER A 19 -50.27 -3.72 -6.24
N ALA A 20 -49.38 -3.24 -7.08
CA ALA A 20 -49.70 -2.87 -8.46
C ALA A 20 -48.93 -3.64 -9.54
N ARG A 21 -48.52 -4.89 -9.28
CA ARG A 21 -47.91 -5.76 -10.29
C ARG A 21 -48.39 -7.20 -10.21
N THR A 22 -49.68 -7.40 -10.28
CA THR A 22 -50.29 -8.69 -10.63
C THR A 22 -51.45 -8.41 -11.56
N ASP A 23 -51.19 -8.48 -12.84
CA ASP A 23 -52.03 -8.91 -13.92
C ASP A 23 -51.45 -8.47 -15.29
N ALA A 24 -50.39 -9.17 -15.72
CA ALA A 24 -50.02 -9.17 -17.14
C ALA A 24 -49.62 -10.60 -17.53
N CYS A 25 -50.63 -11.30 -17.97
CA CYS A 25 -50.67 -12.33 -19.02
C CYS A 25 -49.45 -13.25 -19.16
N LEU A 26 -49.64 -14.49 -18.72
CA LEU A 26 -48.92 -15.68 -19.12
C LEU A 26 -49.12 -15.92 -20.63
N THR A 27 -48.17 -15.51 -21.47
CA THR A 27 -47.99 -16.08 -22.80
C THR A 27 -46.53 -16.40 -23.03
N GLY A 28 -46.24 -17.66 -23.10
CA GLY A 28 -45.13 -18.45 -23.49
C GLY A 28 -43.89 -17.78 -24.11
N GLY A 29 -42.82 -17.88 -23.39
CA GLY A 29 -41.46 -17.77 -23.79
C GLY A 29 -40.61 -18.03 -22.55
N ALA A 30 -40.15 -19.26 -22.36
CA ALA A 30 -39.12 -19.52 -21.38
C ALA A 30 -37.89 -18.71 -21.83
N GLU A 31 -37.66 -17.54 -21.26
CA GLU A 31 -36.35 -16.92 -21.29
C GLU A 31 -35.41 -17.92 -20.60
N GLU A 32 -34.58 -18.55 -21.39
CA GLU A 32 -33.46 -19.35 -20.92
C GLU A 32 -32.62 -18.39 -20.04
N ILE A 33 -32.76 -18.54 -18.73
CA ILE A 33 -31.87 -17.85 -17.81
C ILE A 33 -30.47 -18.39 -18.09
N LEU A 34 -29.69 -17.64 -18.89
CA LEU A 34 -28.28 -17.91 -19.13
C LEU A 34 -27.58 -17.85 -17.76
N THR A 35 -27.55 -18.98 -17.06
CA THR A 35 -26.75 -19.12 -15.84
C THR A 35 -25.28 -19.10 -16.23
N MET A 36 -24.58 -18.07 -15.80
CA MET A 36 -23.14 -17.97 -16.00
C MET A 36 -22.45 -19.16 -15.33
N ASP A 37 -21.65 -19.91 -16.08
CA ASP A 37 -20.78 -20.96 -15.55
C ASP A 37 -19.52 -20.30 -14.95
N TYR A 38 -19.59 -19.99 -13.65
CA TYR A 38 -18.49 -19.34 -12.94
C TYR A 38 -17.23 -20.22 -12.86
N GLU A 39 -17.39 -21.54 -12.76
CA GLU A 39 -16.28 -22.49 -12.75
C GLU A 39 -15.47 -22.37 -14.06
N LYS A 40 -16.17 -22.39 -15.18
CA LYS A 40 -15.55 -22.22 -16.48
C LYS A 40 -14.86 -20.87 -16.64
N VAL A 41 -15.46 -19.78 -16.17
CA VAL A 41 -14.86 -18.43 -16.23
C VAL A 41 -13.54 -18.38 -15.48
N PHE A 42 -13.49 -18.94 -14.27
CA PHE A 42 -12.26 -18.96 -13.47
C PHE A 42 -11.22 -19.92 -14.07
N GLN A 43 -11.63 -21.08 -14.55
CA GLN A 43 -10.71 -22.03 -15.19
C GLN A 43 -10.08 -21.42 -16.46
N ASP A 44 -10.88 -20.80 -17.33
CA ASP A 44 -10.40 -20.12 -18.53
C ASP A 44 -9.38 -19.02 -18.18
N ALA A 45 -9.62 -18.25 -17.10
CA ALA A 45 -8.69 -17.23 -16.63
C ALA A 45 -7.35 -17.82 -16.14
N VAL A 46 -7.40 -18.92 -15.40
CA VAL A 46 -6.20 -19.64 -14.93
C VAL A 46 -5.42 -20.23 -16.13
N ASP A 47 -6.12 -20.85 -17.08
CA ASP A 47 -5.50 -21.46 -18.25
C ASP A 47 -4.85 -20.40 -19.16
N LYS A 48 -5.45 -19.22 -19.27
CA LYS A 48 -4.84 -18.07 -19.94
C LYS A 48 -3.52 -17.68 -19.29
N VAL A 49 -3.47 -17.53 -17.96
CA VAL A 49 -2.23 -17.18 -17.23
C VAL A 49 -1.17 -18.25 -17.38
N LYS A 50 -1.56 -19.55 -17.41
CA LYS A 50 -0.65 -20.67 -17.68
C LYS A 50 -0.11 -20.64 -19.11
N ALA A 51 -0.97 -20.41 -20.11
CA ALA A 51 -0.57 -20.31 -21.51
C ALA A 51 0.41 -19.15 -21.77
N GLU A 52 0.26 -18.04 -21.03
CA GLU A 52 1.16 -16.89 -21.09
C GLU A 52 2.49 -17.09 -20.30
N GLY A 53 2.71 -18.25 -19.66
CA GLY A 53 3.87 -18.52 -18.85
C GLY A 53 3.97 -17.69 -17.56
N ARG A 54 2.89 -17.06 -17.13
CA ARG A 54 2.82 -16.17 -15.94
C ARG A 54 2.26 -16.85 -14.69
N TYR A 55 1.88 -18.13 -14.79
CA TYR A 55 1.38 -18.88 -13.64
C TYR A 55 2.51 -19.15 -12.66
N ARG A 56 2.35 -18.67 -11.44
CA ARG A 56 3.36 -18.82 -10.37
C ARG A 56 2.92 -19.85 -9.36
N VAL A 57 3.82 -20.77 -9.04
CA VAL A 57 3.65 -21.72 -7.94
C VAL A 57 4.46 -21.23 -6.75
N PHE A 58 3.83 -21.11 -5.58
CA PHE A 58 4.51 -20.68 -4.36
C PHE A 58 5.37 -21.83 -3.80
N ALA A 59 6.64 -21.55 -3.53
CA ALA A 59 7.51 -22.49 -2.85
C ALA A 59 7.24 -22.44 -1.34
N HIS A 60 7.03 -23.60 -0.73
CA HIS A 60 6.87 -23.70 0.72
C HIS A 60 8.26 -23.79 1.36
N LEU A 61 8.72 -22.69 1.92
CA LEU A 61 10.08 -22.55 2.46
C LEU A 61 10.05 -22.46 3.99
N GLU A 62 10.81 -23.33 4.64
CA GLU A 62 11.19 -23.22 6.05
C GLU A 62 12.57 -22.58 6.15
N ARG A 63 12.61 -21.36 6.67
CA ARG A 63 13.86 -20.63 6.89
C ARG A 63 14.42 -20.98 8.25
N HIS A 64 15.75 -21.12 8.35
CA HIS A 64 16.41 -21.47 9.60
C HIS A 64 17.13 -20.26 10.15
N ALA A 65 16.66 -19.72 11.29
CA ALA A 65 17.29 -18.57 11.94
C ALA A 65 18.77 -18.87 12.23
N GLY A 66 19.67 -17.97 11.79
CA GLY A 66 21.12 -18.15 11.92
C GLY A 66 21.77 -19.00 10.82
N ASN A 67 21.03 -19.53 9.86
CA ASN A 67 21.54 -20.27 8.71
C ASN A 67 21.11 -19.74 7.34
N PHE A 68 20.67 -18.49 7.32
CA PHE A 68 20.29 -17.82 6.07
C PHE A 68 21.54 -17.61 5.19
N PRO A 69 21.50 -17.75 3.84
CA PRO A 69 20.30 -17.89 2.98
C PRO A 69 19.80 -19.33 2.76
N HIS A 70 20.26 -20.31 3.50
CA HIS A 70 19.78 -21.69 3.39
C HIS A 70 18.36 -21.84 3.96
N ALA A 71 17.56 -22.66 3.29
CA ALA A 71 16.20 -23.00 3.69
C ALA A 71 15.84 -24.41 3.26
N THR A 72 14.88 -25.02 3.92
CA THR A 72 14.28 -26.28 3.50
C THR A 72 13.04 -25.97 2.66
N ARG A 73 12.99 -26.48 1.43
CA ARG A 73 11.78 -26.49 0.61
C ARG A 73 10.99 -27.77 0.86
N HIS A 74 9.73 -27.62 1.26
CA HIS A 74 8.78 -28.71 1.37
C HIS A 74 8.01 -28.87 0.07
N HIS A 75 7.91 -30.10 -0.45
CA HIS A 75 7.21 -30.44 -1.68
C HIS A 75 5.82 -31.00 -1.40
N GLU A 76 4.90 -30.91 -2.36
CA GLU A 76 3.52 -31.40 -2.24
C GLU A 76 3.45 -32.93 -2.06
N ASP A 77 4.44 -33.65 -2.52
CA ASP A 77 4.57 -35.11 -2.35
C ASP A 77 5.06 -35.55 -0.97
N GLY A 78 5.28 -34.59 -0.05
CA GLY A 78 5.76 -34.83 1.31
C GLY A 78 7.28 -34.97 1.42
N THR A 79 8.03 -34.83 0.32
CA THR A 79 9.49 -34.77 0.35
C THR A 79 9.99 -33.37 0.67
N SER A 80 11.29 -33.26 1.01
CA SER A 80 11.93 -31.97 1.23
C SER A 80 13.30 -31.91 0.61
N SER A 81 13.78 -30.71 0.30
CA SER A 81 15.12 -30.46 -0.25
C SER A 81 15.72 -29.17 0.30
N GLU A 82 17.04 -29.15 0.48
CA GLU A 82 17.77 -27.94 0.81
C GLU A 82 17.85 -27.00 -0.40
N VAL A 83 17.65 -25.72 -0.15
CA VAL A 83 17.72 -24.67 -1.18
C VAL A 83 18.47 -23.45 -0.65
N VAL A 84 19.01 -22.65 -1.57
CA VAL A 84 19.60 -21.35 -1.27
C VAL A 84 18.67 -20.26 -1.81
N VAL A 85 18.22 -19.36 -0.94
CA VAL A 85 17.31 -18.27 -1.28
C VAL A 85 18.10 -17.06 -1.77
N TRP A 86 17.98 -16.76 -3.07
CA TRP A 86 18.68 -15.64 -3.72
C TRP A 86 17.81 -14.38 -3.86
N CYS A 87 16.50 -14.50 -3.64
CA CYS A 87 15.51 -13.45 -3.91
C CYS A 87 14.84 -12.91 -2.63
N SER A 88 15.58 -12.81 -1.53
CA SER A 88 15.07 -12.25 -0.29
C SER A 88 15.04 -10.72 -0.32
N ASN A 89 13.95 -10.13 0.21
CA ASN A 89 13.87 -8.70 0.48
C ASN A 89 14.37 -8.32 1.89
N ASP A 90 14.83 -9.26 2.68
CA ASP A 90 15.47 -9.01 3.99
C ASP A 90 16.91 -8.53 3.75
N TYR A 91 17.06 -7.30 3.28
CA TYR A 91 18.30 -6.74 2.74
C TYR A 91 19.45 -6.74 3.75
N LEU A 92 19.15 -6.53 5.03
CA LEU A 92 20.12 -6.44 6.11
C LEU A 92 20.13 -7.69 7.01
N GLY A 93 19.30 -8.70 6.70
CA GLY A 93 19.17 -9.90 7.51
C GLY A 93 18.55 -9.67 8.88
N GLN A 94 17.82 -8.57 9.06
CA GLN A 94 17.22 -8.20 10.36
C GLN A 94 16.14 -9.17 10.83
N ALA A 95 15.48 -9.89 9.91
CA ALA A 95 14.53 -10.95 10.29
C ALA A 95 15.19 -12.08 11.11
N GLN A 96 16.51 -12.19 11.11
CA GLN A 96 17.29 -13.19 11.87
C GLN A 96 18.13 -12.58 12.98
N ASN A 97 18.03 -11.28 13.20
CA ASN A 97 18.73 -10.60 14.28
C ASN A 97 18.21 -11.11 15.63
N LYS A 98 19.12 -11.59 16.47
CA LYS A 98 18.79 -12.20 17.76
C LYS A 98 18.10 -11.22 18.71
N GLU A 99 18.46 -9.94 18.67
CA GLU A 99 17.84 -8.90 19.49
C GLU A 99 16.41 -8.63 19.04
N VAL A 100 16.15 -8.57 17.72
CA VAL A 100 14.80 -8.41 17.16
C VAL A 100 13.91 -9.62 17.51
N ILE A 101 14.45 -10.83 17.39
CA ILE A 101 13.73 -12.08 17.76
C ILE A 101 13.41 -12.08 19.26
N ALA A 102 14.37 -11.68 20.11
CA ALA A 102 14.16 -11.62 21.55
C ALA A 102 13.10 -10.59 21.95
N ALA A 103 13.13 -9.39 21.35
CA ALA A 103 12.14 -8.35 21.59
C ALA A 103 10.72 -8.80 21.17
N LEU A 104 10.61 -9.49 20.02
CA LEU A 104 9.33 -10.06 19.57
C LEU A 104 8.79 -11.08 20.59
N ALA A 105 9.65 -12.00 21.07
CA ALA A 105 9.26 -13.04 22.02
C ALA A 105 8.85 -12.42 23.36
N GLU A 106 9.57 -11.44 23.86
CA GLU A 106 9.26 -10.71 25.10
C GLU A 106 7.92 -9.97 24.97
N ALA A 107 7.72 -9.21 23.90
CA ALA A 107 6.47 -8.49 23.68
C ALA A 107 5.28 -9.44 23.59
N GLY A 108 5.42 -10.56 22.87
CA GLY A 108 4.39 -11.58 22.75
C GLY A 108 4.05 -12.26 24.08
N ALA A 109 5.07 -12.56 24.88
CA ALA A 109 4.86 -13.15 26.22
C ALA A 109 4.17 -12.18 27.19
N ARG A 110 4.45 -10.87 27.09
CA ARG A 110 3.92 -9.84 27.99
C ARG A 110 2.52 -9.35 27.60
N MET A 111 2.24 -9.21 26.31
CA MET A 111 1.04 -8.54 25.80
C MET A 111 0.12 -9.44 24.98
N GLY A 112 0.54 -10.65 24.65
CA GLY A 112 -0.13 -11.48 23.65
C GLY A 112 0.26 -11.08 22.22
N VAL A 113 -0.31 -11.80 21.24
CA VAL A 113 0.09 -11.67 19.82
C VAL A 113 -0.92 -10.90 18.97
N GLY A 114 -2.01 -10.44 19.55
CA GLY A 114 -3.07 -9.72 18.83
C GLY A 114 -3.38 -8.37 19.45
N SER A 115 -3.81 -7.42 18.61
CA SER A 115 -4.18 -6.08 19.06
C SER A 115 -5.56 -6.01 19.74
N GLY A 116 -6.36 -7.07 19.66
CA GLY A 116 -7.67 -7.15 20.33
C GLY A 116 -8.81 -6.39 19.65
N GLY A 117 -8.54 -5.66 18.57
CA GLY A 117 -9.56 -4.89 17.84
C GLY A 117 -8.98 -3.99 16.76
N THR A 118 -9.86 -3.19 16.15
CA THR A 118 -9.43 -2.14 15.22
C THR A 118 -8.76 -0.99 15.98
N ARG A 119 -7.87 -0.28 15.32
CA ARG A 119 -7.11 0.82 15.92
C ARG A 119 -8.00 1.92 16.52
N ASN A 120 -9.15 2.18 15.90
CA ASN A 120 -10.10 3.22 16.33
C ASN A 120 -10.84 2.88 17.62
N ILE A 121 -10.90 1.61 18.04
CA ILE A 121 -11.67 1.17 19.22
C ILE A 121 -10.72 0.79 20.35
N ALA A 122 -10.04 -0.36 20.23
CA ALA A 122 -9.18 -0.90 21.28
C ALA A 122 -7.87 -1.51 20.75
N GLY A 123 -7.63 -1.47 19.43
CA GLY A 123 -6.49 -2.12 18.79
C GLY A 123 -5.22 -1.27 18.72
N THR A 124 -5.23 -0.01 19.17
CA THR A 124 -4.02 0.80 19.29
C THR A 124 -3.32 0.45 20.60
N THR A 125 -2.20 -0.25 20.51
CA THR A 125 -1.33 -0.52 21.66
C THR A 125 -0.30 0.59 21.80
N TYR A 126 0.36 0.66 22.98
CA TYR A 126 1.42 1.64 23.18
C TYR A 126 2.61 1.41 22.23
N LEU A 127 2.87 0.15 21.80
CA LEU A 127 3.93 -0.15 20.83
C LEU A 127 3.63 0.43 19.44
N HIS A 128 2.36 0.55 19.04
CA HIS A 128 2.02 1.26 17.81
C HIS A 128 2.41 2.74 17.93
N ALA A 129 2.07 3.37 19.06
CA ALA A 129 2.35 4.80 19.25
C ALA A 129 3.87 5.08 19.33
N GLU A 130 4.63 4.25 20.06
CA GLU A 130 6.09 4.35 20.11
C GLU A 130 6.72 4.18 18.73
N LEU A 131 6.33 3.15 17.99
CA LEU A 131 6.86 2.92 16.64
C LEU A 131 6.52 4.06 15.67
N GLU A 132 5.28 4.57 15.71
CA GLU A 132 4.88 5.73 14.90
C GLU A 132 5.72 6.96 15.22
N GLN A 133 6.03 7.18 16.49
CA GLN A 133 6.89 8.29 16.90
C GLN A 133 8.35 8.12 16.42
N GLU A 134 8.92 6.92 16.54
CA GLU A 134 10.26 6.61 16.03
C GLU A 134 10.37 6.77 14.52
N LEU A 135 9.34 6.35 13.78
CA LEU A 135 9.29 6.49 12.31
C LEU A 135 9.14 7.96 11.89
N ALA A 136 8.34 8.74 12.61
CA ALA A 136 8.24 10.18 12.38
C ALA A 136 9.58 10.87 12.61
N ASP A 137 10.26 10.55 13.72
CA ASP A 137 11.58 11.08 14.06
C ASP A 137 12.65 10.66 13.03
N LEU A 138 12.62 9.41 12.54
CA LEU A 138 13.53 8.91 11.52
C LEU A 138 13.50 9.79 10.26
N HIS A 139 12.32 10.22 9.84
CA HIS A 139 12.12 11.04 8.65
C HIS A 139 12.08 12.55 8.92
N GLY A 140 12.22 12.96 10.18
CA GLY A 140 12.11 14.38 10.58
C GLY A 140 10.70 14.95 10.33
N LYS A 141 9.66 14.13 10.50
CA LYS A 141 8.25 14.49 10.28
C LYS A 141 7.50 14.64 11.60
N GLU A 142 6.33 15.29 11.55
CA GLU A 142 5.51 15.54 12.72
C GLU A 142 4.84 14.26 13.24
N ALA A 143 4.40 13.39 12.34
CA ALA A 143 3.69 12.17 12.67
C ALA A 143 3.98 11.03 11.68
N ALA A 144 3.70 9.81 12.10
CA ALA A 144 3.62 8.64 11.22
C ALA A 144 2.37 7.81 11.54
N LEU A 145 1.95 7.00 10.58
CA LEU A 145 0.82 6.09 10.72
C LEU A 145 1.18 4.72 10.16
N LEU A 146 0.97 3.67 10.97
CA LEU A 146 1.24 2.28 10.63
C LEU A 146 0.10 1.62 9.84
N PHE A 147 0.49 0.76 8.91
CA PHE A 147 -0.37 -0.09 8.09
C PHE A 147 0.11 -1.54 8.13
N THR A 148 -0.73 -2.47 7.68
CA THR A 148 -0.39 -3.90 7.66
C THR A 148 0.69 -4.27 6.65
N SER A 149 0.93 -3.46 5.63
CA SER A 149 1.99 -3.63 4.64
C SER A 149 2.25 -2.33 3.88
N GLY A 150 3.42 -2.22 3.21
CA GLY A 150 3.71 -1.12 2.29
C GLY A 150 2.75 -1.04 1.10
N TYR A 151 2.17 -2.17 0.67
CA TYR A 151 1.12 -2.15 -0.34
C TYR A 151 -0.12 -1.40 0.14
N VAL A 152 -0.57 -1.70 1.36
CA VAL A 152 -1.78 -1.09 1.96
C VAL A 152 -1.52 0.38 2.30
N SER A 153 -0.32 0.75 2.77
CA SER A 153 0.03 2.15 3.03
C SER A 153 -0.04 3.00 1.77
N ASN A 154 0.55 2.54 0.65
CA ASN A 154 0.47 3.23 -0.63
C ASN A 154 -0.98 3.36 -1.13
N ASP A 155 -1.71 2.24 -1.19
CA ASP A 155 -3.08 2.22 -1.69
C ASP A 155 -4.01 3.12 -0.87
N ALA A 156 -4.00 2.96 0.45
CA ALA A 156 -4.87 3.72 1.34
C ALA A 156 -4.47 5.21 1.42
N ALA A 157 -3.17 5.52 1.53
CA ALA A 157 -2.73 6.89 1.69
C ALA A 157 -2.95 7.72 0.42
N ILE A 158 -2.49 7.24 -0.73
CA ILE A 158 -2.66 7.96 -2.01
C ILE A 158 -4.14 8.19 -2.29
N SER A 159 -4.97 7.12 -2.18
CA SER A 159 -6.40 7.25 -2.48
C SER A 159 -7.09 8.23 -1.53
N THR A 160 -6.86 8.12 -0.23
CA THR A 160 -7.51 8.95 0.77
C THR A 160 -7.07 10.42 0.68
N ILE A 161 -5.76 10.68 0.61
CA ILE A 161 -5.23 12.05 0.55
C ILE A 161 -5.71 12.77 -0.71
N ALA A 162 -5.65 12.09 -1.87
CA ALA A 162 -6.10 12.68 -3.12
C ALA A 162 -7.60 12.99 -3.14
N GLN A 163 -8.43 12.11 -2.57
CA GLN A 163 -9.89 12.34 -2.46
C GLN A 163 -10.25 13.51 -1.56
N LEU A 164 -9.41 13.86 -0.59
CA LEU A 164 -9.64 15.03 0.28
C LEU A 164 -9.39 16.35 -0.43
N MET A 165 -8.72 16.35 -1.59
CA MET A 165 -8.41 17.54 -2.38
C MET A 165 -9.34 17.61 -3.60
N PRO A 166 -10.36 18.50 -3.63
CA PRO A 166 -11.26 18.61 -4.77
C PRO A 166 -10.50 18.89 -6.08
N ASP A 167 -10.83 18.13 -7.12
CA ASP A 167 -10.20 18.23 -8.45
C ASP A 167 -8.68 17.98 -8.45
N CYS A 168 -8.18 17.18 -7.52
CA CYS A 168 -6.77 16.81 -7.46
C CYS A 168 -6.32 16.09 -8.74
N VAL A 169 -5.16 16.47 -9.25
CA VAL A 169 -4.48 15.76 -10.34
C VAL A 169 -3.26 15.04 -9.78
N ILE A 170 -3.22 13.73 -9.94
CA ILE A 170 -2.05 12.92 -9.54
C ILE A 170 -1.12 12.78 -10.74
N ILE A 171 0.14 13.19 -10.57
CA ILE A 171 1.19 13.09 -11.58
C ILE A 171 2.13 11.97 -11.12
N SER A 172 2.12 10.85 -11.86
CA SER A 172 2.80 9.60 -11.48
C SER A 172 3.94 9.29 -12.43
N ASP A 173 5.07 8.85 -11.90
CA ASP A 173 6.08 8.19 -12.71
C ASP A 173 5.52 6.91 -13.36
N GLU A 174 5.93 6.63 -14.61
CA GLU A 174 5.41 5.48 -15.36
C GLU A 174 5.84 4.11 -14.79
N LEU A 175 6.93 4.06 -14.01
CA LEU A 175 7.46 2.85 -13.40
C LEU A 175 7.08 2.69 -11.92
N ASN A 176 6.21 3.54 -11.39
CA ASN A 176 5.75 3.41 -10.01
C ASN A 176 5.18 2.03 -9.71
N HIS A 177 5.40 1.56 -8.49
CA HIS A 177 4.97 0.27 -7.99
C HIS A 177 3.45 0.06 -8.09
N ALA A 178 3.03 -1.20 -8.26
CA ALA A 178 1.63 -1.58 -8.43
C ALA A 178 0.71 -1.09 -7.29
N SER A 179 1.20 -0.95 -6.06
CA SER A 179 0.46 -0.42 -4.92
C SER A 179 0.13 1.06 -5.09
N MET A 180 1.09 1.86 -5.59
CA MET A 180 0.85 3.28 -5.91
C MET A 180 -0.17 3.41 -7.04
N ILE A 181 -0.04 2.59 -8.09
CA ILE A 181 -1.00 2.54 -9.20
C ILE A 181 -2.41 2.16 -8.70
N ALA A 182 -2.51 1.24 -7.72
CA ALA A 182 -3.79 0.88 -7.10
C ALA A 182 -4.39 2.08 -6.36
N GLY A 183 -3.63 2.76 -5.51
CA GLY A 183 -4.07 3.95 -4.79
C GLY A 183 -4.51 5.08 -5.72
N ILE A 184 -3.76 5.31 -6.81
CA ILE A 184 -4.13 6.29 -7.85
C ILE A 184 -5.47 5.92 -8.51
N ARG A 185 -5.69 4.64 -8.80
CA ARG A 185 -6.96 4.18 -9.39
C ARG A 185 -8.13 4.30 -8.40
N HIS A 186 -7.91 3.92 -7.16
CA HIS A 186 -8.94 3.96 -6.12
C HIS A 186 -9.28 5.40 -5.69
N SER A 187 -8.38 6.37 -5.89
CA SER A 187 -8.69 7.78 -5.65
C SER A 187 -9.81 8.31 -6.53
N GLY A 188 -9.97 7.76 -7.74
CA GLY A 188 -10.88 8.29 -8.75
C GLY A 188 -10.48 9.66 -9.31
N CYS A 189 -9.35 10.23 -8.89
CA CYS A 189 -8.85 11.52 -9.34
C CYS A 189 -8.29 11.45 -10.77
N ASP A 190 -8.22 12.61 -11.42
CA ASP A 190 -7.51 12.73 -12.69
C ASP A 190 -6.03 12.40 -12.51
N LYS A 191 -5.45 11.76 -13.51
CA LYS A 191 -4.05 11.35 -13.46
C LYS A 191 -3.31 11.68 -14.73
N ARG A 192 -2.03 12.00 -14.57
CA ARG A 192 -1.06 12.18 -15.65
C ARG A 192 0.14 11.29 -15.37
N ILE A 193 0.66 10.64 -16.40
CA ILE A 193 1.84 9.78 -16.29
C ILE A 193 2.99 10.48 -16.99
N TYR A 194 4.09 10.71 -16.28
CA TYR A 194 5.33 11.23 -16.90
C TYR A 194 6.30 10.09 -17.17
N ARG A 195 7.14 10.26 -18.17
CA ARG A 195 8.19 9.30 -18.53
C ARG A 195 9.16 9.16 -17.38
N HIS A 196 9.60 7.93 -17.16
CA HIS A 196 10.46 7.56 -16.03
C HIS A 196 11.64 8.52 -15.85
N ASN A 197 11.72 9.11 -14.65
CA ASN A 197 12.75 10.06 -14.23
C ASN A 197 12.95 11.28 -15.17
N ASP A 198 12.01 11.55 -16.08
CA ASP A 198 12.08 12.67 -17.03
C ASP A 198 11.50 13.95 -16.41
N VAL A 199 12.38 14.73 -15.80
CA VAL A 199 12.05 16.01 -15.14
C VAL A 199 11.45 17.02 -16.14
N ALA A 200 11.91 17.02 -17.40
CA ALA A 200 11.39 17.93 -18.40
C ALA A 200 9.94 17.60 -18.78
N HIS A 201 9.63 16.31 -18.96
CA HIS A 201 8.26 15.89 -19.22
C HIS A 201 7.35 16.10 -17.99
N LEU A 202 7.86 15.91 -16.77
CA LEU A 202 7.12 16.26 -15.56
C LEU A 202 6.77 17.74 -15.54
N GLU A 203 7.73 18.61 -15.91
CA GLU A 203 7.49 20.05 -15.97
C GLU A 203 6.47 20.42 -17.06
N GLU A 204 6.53 19.82 -18.26
CA GLU A 204 5.55 20.03 -19.33
C GLU A 204 4.11 19.72 -18.84
N ILE A 205 3.94 18.61 -18.10
CA ILE A 205 2.64 18.25 -17.51
C ILE A 205 2.20 19.30 -16.50
N LEU A 206 3.08 19.68 -15.57
CA LEU A 206 2.76 20.67 -14.53
C LEU A 206 2.37 22.04 -15.14
N GLN A 207 3.04 22.46 -16.23
CA GLN A 207 2.71 23.67 -16.96
C GLN A 207 1.32 23.63 -17.62
N SER A 208 0.88 22.46 -18.06
CA SER A 208 -0.42 22.25 -18.72
C SER A 208 -1.61 22.32 -17.76
N LEU A 209 -1.37 22.21 -16.45
CA LEU A 209 -2.41 22.16 -15.43
C LEU A 209 -2.75 23.56 -14.90
N PRO A 210 -4.02 23.81 -14.50
CA PRO A 210 -4.39 25.05 -13.85
C PRO A 210 -3.54 25.29 -12.60
N LYS A 211 -3.08 26.53 -12.39
CA LYS A 211 -2.28 26.87 -11.20
C LYS A 211 -3.01 26.58 -9.89
N SER A 212 -4.33 26.77 -9.88
CA SER A 212 -5.18 26.57 -8.71
C SER A 212 -5.55 25.10 -8.43
N ALA A 213 -5.32 24.20 -9.39
CA ALA A 213 -5.65 22.78 -9.18
C ALA A 213 -4.70 22.16 -8.14
N PRO A 214 -5.19 21.45 -7.13
CA PRO A 214 -4.36 20.63 -6.26
C PRO A 214 -3.61 19.59 -7.09
N LYS A 215 -2.34 19.36 -6.77
CA LYS A 215 -1.48 18.43 -7.50
C LYS A 215 -0.71 17.56 -6.53
N MET A 216 -0.60 16.28 -6.84
CA MET A 216 0.23 15.32 -6.12
C MET A 216 1.24 14.71 -7.11
N ILE A 217 2.54 14.87 -6.85
CA ILE A 217 3.59 14.17 -7.59
C ILE A 217 3.94 12.91 -6.80
N ALA A 218 3.71 11.75 -7.41
CA ALA A 218 3.94 10.43 -6.80
C ALA A 218 5.10 9.72 -7.52
N PHE A 219 6.12 9.32 -6.76
CA PHE A 219 7.35 8.70 -7.28
C PHE A 219 8.05 7.83 -6.23
N GLU A 220 8.91 6.90 -6.67
CA GLU A 220 9.77 6.11 -5.80
C GLU A 220 11.17 6.74 -5.70
N SER A 221 11.84 6.56 -4.56
CA SER A 221 13.23 6.99 -4.41
C SER A 221 14.21 6.07 -5.11
N VAL A 222 14.02 4.77 -4.92
CA VAL A 222 14.74 3.69 -5.62
C VAL A 222 13.71 2.78 -6.25
N TYR A 223 13.73 2.68 -7.56
CA TYR A 223 12.75 1.89 -8.31
C TYR A 223 13.03 0.40 -8.20
N SER A 224 11.99 -0.37 -7.89
CA SER A 224 12.12 -1.78 -7.47
C SER A 224 12.72 -2.71 -8.51
N MET A 225 12.49 -2.45 -9.81
CA MET A 225 12.90 -3.35 -10.89
C MET A 225 14.23 -2.95 -11.53
N ASP A 226 14.48 -1.65 -11.64
CA ASP A 226 15.64 -1.10 -12.34
C ASP A 226 16.77 -0.70 -11.38
N GLY A 227 16.41 -0.36 -10.14
CA GLY A 227 17.35 -0.01 -9.07
C GLY A 227 17.95 1.39 -9.22
N ASP A 228 17.44 2.18 -10.14
CA ASP A 228 17.86 3.57 -10.33
C ASP A 228 17.17 4.51 -9.34
N ILE A 229 17.71 5.70 -9.22
CA ILE A 229 17.33 6.68 -8.20
C ILE A 229 16.66 7.88 -8.88
N ALA A 230 15.52 8.30 -8.32
CA ALA A 230 14.81 9.48 -8.78
C ALA A 230 15.64 10.76 -8.61
N PRO A 231 15.53 11.72 -9.53
CA PRO A 231 16.16 13.05 -9.43
C PRO A 231 15.39 13.94 -8.42
N MET A 232 15.40 13.55 -7.13
CA MET A 232 14.51 14.07 -6.10
C MET A 232 14.60 15.59 -5.91
N ALA A 233 15.81 16.16 -5.90
CA ALA A 233 15.98 17.62 -5.76
C ALA A 233 15.25 18.38 -6.88
N ALA A 234 15.37 17.91 -8.13
CA ALA A 234 14.70 18.53 -9.27
C ALA A 234 13.18 18.35 -9.20
N ILE A 235 12.69 17.19 -8.73
CA ILE A 235 11.24 16.96 -8.52
C ILE A 235 10.72 17.91 -7.44
N CYS A 236 11.44 18.07 -6.33
CA CYS A 236 11.09 19.02 -5.27
C CYS A 236 11.08 20.47 -5.78
N ASP A 237 12.06 20.86 -6.62
CA ASP A 237 12.09 22.21 -7.24
C ASP A 237 10.84 22.47 -8.09
N LEU A 238 10.39 21.47 -8.84
CA LEU A 238 9.16 21.56 -9.60
C LEU A 238 7.92 21.58 -8.69
N ALA A 239 7.90 20.76 -7.65
CA ALA A 239 6.80 20.75 -6.68
C ALA A 239 6.62 22.14 -6.04
N ASP A 240 7.71 22.76 -5.58
CA ASP A 240 7.70 24.11 -5.01
C ASP A 240 7.24 25.15 -6.04
N LYS A 241 7.78 25.07 -7.27
CA LYS A 241 7.48 26.03 -8.37
C LYS A 241 6.02 26.01 -8.78
N TYR A 242 5.39 24.82 -8.79
CA TYR A 242 4.02 24.63 -9.27
C TYR A 242 2.99 24.42 -8.15
N GLY A 243 3.40 24.50 -6.89
CA GLY A 243 2.53 24.31 -5.73
C GLY A 243 1.93 22.90 -5.69
N ALA A 244 2.75 21.89 -5.92
CA ALA A 244 2.36 20.49 -5.84
C ALA A 244 2.84 19.88 -4.52
N MET A 245 2.05 18.99 -3.93
CA MET A 245 2.54 18.12 -2.87
C MET A 245 3.32 16.95 -3.45
N THR A 246 4.25 16.41 -2.67
CA THR A 246 5.06 15.23 -3.03
C THR A 246 4.65 14.03 -2.21
N TYR A 247 4.49 12.89 -2.86
CA TYR A 247 4.32 11.57 -2.25
C TYR A 247 5.47 10.68 -2.68
N LEU A 248 6.34 10.34 -1.74
CA LEU A 248 7.57 9.59 -1.98
C LEU A 248 7.47 8.19 -1.37
N ASP A 249 7.70 7.17 -2.17
CA ASP A 249 7.91 5.79 -1.72
C ASP A 249 9.41 5.53 -1.50
N GLU A 250 9.80 5.32 -0.23
CA GLU A 250 11.17 5.00 0.20
C GLU A 250 11.36 3.50 0.51
N VAL A 251 10.43 2.65 0.12
CA VAL A 251 10.38 1.23 0.48
C VAL A 251 11.67 0.47 0.19
N HIS A 252 12.38 0.82 -0.90
CA HIS A 252 13.65 0.21 -1.30
C HIS A 252 14.89 0.96 -0.78
N ALA A 253 14.71 2.03 -0.01
CA ALA A 253 15.82 2.87 0.44
C ALA A 253 15.87 3.06 1.96
N VAL A 254 14.74 3.08 2.65
CA VAL A 254 14.68 3.20 4.11
C VAL A 254 15.43 2.04 4.77
N GLY A 255 16.23 2.37 5.79
CA GLY A 255 17.12 1.43 6.46
C GLY A 255 18.47 1.20 5.75
N LEU A 256 18.64 1.69 4.50
CA LEU A 256 19.81 1.44 3.66
C LEU A 256 20.61 2.71 3.33
N TYR A 257 19.94 3.83 3.15
CA TYR A 257 20.52 5.10 2.74
C TYR A 257 20.24 6.19 3.76
N GLY A 258 21.11 7.21 3.77
CA GLY A 258 21.10 8.28 4.77
C GLY A 258 21.90 7.92 6.01
N GLU A 259 22.29 8.93 6.80
CA GLU A 259 23.09 8.75 8.01
C GLU A 259 22.34 7.98 9.10
N ARG A 260 21.02 8.20 9.19
CA ARG A 260 20.12 7.54 10.16
C ARG A 260 19.37 6.36 9.54
N GLY A 261 19.48 6.17 8.21
CA GLY A 261 18.70 5.19 7.48
C GLY A 261 17.33 5.69 7.02
N GLY A 262 17.12 7.00 6.94
CA GLY A 262 15.86 7.61 6.51
C GLY A 262 15.57 7.52 5.02
N GLY A 263 16.52 6.99 4.23
CA GLY A 263 16.33 6.78 2.80
C GLY A 263 17.12 7.77 1.92
N ILE A 264 16.76 7.82 0.65
CA ILE A 264 17.41 8.72 -0.32
C ILE A 264 17.07 10.19 0.00
N SER A 265 15.86 10.46 0.47
CA SER A 265 15.47 11.84 0.85
C SER A 265 16.35 12.41 1.95
N GLU A 266 16.75 11.59 2.93
CA GLU A 266 17.73 11.97 3.95
C GLU A 266 19.11 12.14 3.33
N ARG A 267 19.59 11.16 2.56
CA ARG A 267 20.91 11.20 1.92
C ARG A 267 21.12 12.47 1.09
N ASP A 268 20.09 12.88 0.35
CA ASP A 268 20.16 14.01 -0.58
C ASP A 268 19.75 15.34 0.10
N GLY A 269 19.38 15.30 1.39
CA GLY A 269 19.03 16.48 2.19
C GLY A 269 17.76 17.18 1.73
N VAL A 270 16.77 16.42 1.25
CA VAL A 270 15.49 16.94 0.74
C VAL A 270 14.26 16.42 1.51
N ALA A 271 14.47 15.64 2.58
CA ALA A 271 13.38 15.03 3.34
C ALA A 271 12.36 16.05 3.88
N ASP A 272 12.79 17.24 4.26
CA ASP A 272 11.95 18.35 4.72
C ASP A 272 11.01 18.90 3.64
N ARG A 273 11.39 18.75 2.36
CA ARG A 273 10.61 19.19 1.19
C ARG A 273 9.59 18.15 0.70
N ILE A 274 9.68 16.92 1.19
CA ILE A 274 8.72 15.86 0.85
C ILE A 274 7.51 15.97 1.78
N THR A 275 6.31 16.01 1.20
CA THR A 275 5.07 16.15 1.98
C THR A 275 4.72 14.88 2.72
N VAL A 276 4.75 13.73 2.02
CA VAL A 276 4.47 12.41 2.57
C VAL A 276 5.57 11.44 2.15
N ILE A 277 6.16 10.76 3.11
CA ILE A 277 7.11 9.67 2.89
C ILE A 277 6.42 8.36 3.27
N GLU A 278 6.42 7.40 2.37
CA GLU A 278 5.97 6.03 2.60
C GLU A 278 7.18 5.11 2.76
N GLY A 279 7.06 4.12 3.63
CA GLY A 279 8.07 3.11 3.85
C GLY A 279 7.50 1.76 4.27
N THR A 280 8.35 0.75 4.27
CA THR A 280 7.97 -0.60 4.69
C THR A 280 8.87 -1.13 5.79
N LEU A 281 8.30 -1.93 6.68
CA LEU A 281 9.05 -2.72 7.66
C LEU A 281 9.45 -4.10 7.11
N ALA A 282 8.98 -4.45 5.89
CA ALA A 282 9.11 -5.80 5.34
C ALA A 282 10.40 -6.04 4.52
N LYS A 283 11.27 -5.05 4.40
CA LYS A 283 12.52 -5.16 3.64
C LYS A 283 13.75 -4.98 4.55
N ALA A 284 14.37 -3.81 4.59
CA ALA A 284 15.57 -3.59 5.40
C ALA A 284 15.37 -3.90 6.89
N PHE A 285 14.20 -3.60 7.43
CA PHE A 285 13.87 -3.91 8.83
C PHE A 285 13.55 -5.40 9.09
N GLY A 286 13.32 -6.20 8.04
CA GLY A 286 13.14 -7.66 8.15
C GLY A 286 11.86 -8.12 8.85
N LEU A 287 10.85 -7.25 8.97
CA LEU A 287 9.59 -7.51 9.67
C LEU A 287 8.38 -7.58 8.73
N MET A 288 7.23 -7.13 9.18
CA MET A 288 6.02 -6.96 8.37
C MET A 288 5.36 -5.64 8.75
N GLY A 289 4.79 -4.97 7.78
CA GLY A 289 4.11 -3.69 7.96
C GLY A 289 4.52 -2.66 6.92
N GLY A 290 3.78 -1.57 6.88
CA GLY A 290 4.10 -0.37 6.14
C GLY A 290 3.74 0.85 6.97
N TYR A 291 4.14 2.02 6.54
CA TYR A 291 3.81 3.26 7.20
C TYR A 291 3.87 4.44 6.24
N ILE A 292 3.22 5.52 6.64
CA ILE A 292 3.47 6.84 6.05
C ILE A 292 3.96 7.78 7.14
N SER A 293 4.73 8.79 6.76
CA SER A 293 5.19 9.85 7.64
C SER A 293 4.98 11.21 6.96
N GLY A 294 4.49 12.20 7.71
CA GLY A 294 4.16 13.53 7.19
C GLY A 294 3.85 14.54 8.29
N SER A 295 3.30 15.70 7.87
CA SER A 295 2.87 16.78 8.78
C SER A 295 1.42 16.61 9.16
#